data_6c89886fa128fd01feab99ca3548fa29
#
_entry.id   6c89886fa128fd01feab99ca3548fa29
#
_cell.length_a   1.000
_cell.length_b   1.000
_cell.length_c   1.000
_cell.angle_alpha   90.00
_cell.angle_beta   90.00
_cell.angle_gamma   90.00
#
_symmetry.space_group_name_H-M   'P 1'
#
loop_
_entity.id
_entity.type
_entity.pdbx_description
1 polymer ?
#
loop_
_entity_poly.entity_id
_entity_poly.type
_entity_poly.pdbx_seq_one_letter_code
_entity_poly.pdbx_strand_id
1 'polypeptide(L)'
;IAGSESSTHLPVVNCRNCGATGWSSTILNQGSNQLDLANNLQAFYRAFFSGDAYLRYIFPTGNKNNANHKICSECLTFHPLNDVQQDICPNCQSRSLISVDIPDCTSQDDHGRPYVNRDCPYCHSKQSLLLIGSSAANLTSTCSASLFASSYNKDKKLLTFSDSVQDAAHRAGFIAARTYRTLFRTAITKCVQKHGTFALDKLQEQLILDCRSQFNNPVDFVATFISHDLEWLSEWEDLQNKENPVLKENGPLLKTVQKRISWEVGAEFSY
;
A
#
# COMPACT_ATOMS: atom_id res chain seq x y z
N ILE A 1 20.39 0.01 -1.69
CA ILE A 1 21.31 -1.13 -1.49
C ILE A 1 21.86 -1.41 -2.88
N ALA A 2 23.13 -1.09 -3.12
CA ALA A 2 23.82 -1.42 -4.35
C ALA A 2 23.93 -2.96 -4.40
N GLY A 3 23.05 -3.58 -5.20
CA GLY A 3 23.15 -5.00 -5.50
C GLY A 3 24.32 -5.23 -6.46
N SER A 4 24.99 -6.33 -6.33
CA SER A 4 25.97 -6.79 -7.32
C SER A 4 25.29 -6.89 -8.68
N GLU A 5 25.99 -6.63 -9.76
CA GLU A 5 25.52 -6.64 -11.16
C GLU A 5 24.89 -7.99 -11.61
N SER A 6 24.93 -9.02 -10.76
CA SER A 6 24.37 -10.36 -11.00
C SER A 6 23.02 -10.63 -10.31
N SER A 7 22.40 -9.65 -9.63
CA SER A 7 21.14 -9.89 -8.93
C SER A 7 19.93 -9.73 -9.86
N THR A 8 19.08 -10.73 -9.86
CA THR A 8 17.82 -10.76 -10.59
C THR A 8 16.77 -9.91 -9.86
N HIS A 9 16.15 -8.96 -10.55
CA HIS A 9 15.15 -8.08 -9.98
C HIS A 9 13.81 -8.25 -10.70
N LEU A 10 12.75 -8.44 -9.94
CA LEU A 10 11.38 -8.44 -10.45
C LEU A 10 10.65 -7.20 -9.93
N PRO A 11 9.78 -6.58 -10.77
CA PRO A 11 8.92 -5.48 -10.34
C PRO A 11 8.06 -5.88 -9.14
N VAL A 12 7.97 -5.00 -8.17
CA VAL A 12 7.20 -5.23 -6.94
C VAL A 12 5.78 -4.73 -7.12
N VAL A 13 4.80 -5.57 -6.75
CA VAL A 13 3.38 -5.21 -6.65
C VAL A 13 2.94 -5.16 -5.20
N ASN A 14 2.00 -4.28 -4.92
CA ASN A 14 1.40 -4.14 -3.60
C ASN A 14 -0.10 -3.89 -3.73
N CYS A 15 -0.88 -4.54 -2.91
CA CYS A 15 -2.30 -4.25 -2.79
C CYS A 15 -2.50 -3.00 -1.92
N ARG A 16 -3.10 -1.97 -2.50
CA ARG A 16 -3.39 -0.71 -1.77
C ARG A 16 -4.37 -0.87 -0.61
N ASN A 17 -5.11 -1.98 -0.56
CA ASN A 17 -6.15 -2.22 0.42
C ASN A 17 -5.67 -3.08 1.60
N CYS A 18 -5.19 -4.31 1.35
CA CYS A 18 -4.76 -5.22 2.41
C CYS A 18 -3.23 -5.23 2.64
N GLY A 19 -2.44 -4.54 1.79
CA GLY A 19 -0.99 -4.49 1.92
C GLY A 19 -0.26 -5.75 1.43
N ALA A 20 -0.95 -6.74 0.83
CA ALA A 20 -0.30 -7.90 0.25
C ALA A 20 0.76 -7.46 -0.76
N THR A 21 1.99 -7.90 -0.55
CA THR A 21 3.16 -7.48 -1.34
C THR A 21 3.82 -8.68 -1.99
N GLY A 22 4.14 -8.56 -3.27
CA GLY A 22 4.75 -9.59 -4.07
C GLY A 22 5.50 -9.02 -5.26
N TRP A 23 5.78 -9.89 -6.21
CA TRP A 23 6.41 -9.54 -7.48
C TRP A 23 5.45 -9.74 -8.64
N SER A 24 5.75 -9.13 -9.78
CA SER A 24 5.05 -9.37 -11.03
C SER A 24 6.03 -9.52 -12.16
N SER A 25 5.73 -10.44 -13.07
CA SER A 25 6.46 -10.62 -14.31
C SER A 25 5.55 -11.28 -15.37
N THR A 26 5.98 -11.30 -16.61
CA THR A 26 5.36 -12.08 -17.66
C THR A 26 6.05 -13.45 -17.79
N ILE A 27 5.32 -14.46 -18.22
CA ILE A 27 5.93 -15.74 -18.64
C ILE A 27 6.42 -15.62 -20.08
N LEU A 28 7.46 -16.37 -20.44
CA LEU A 28 8.08 -16.29 -21.78
C LEU A 28 7.11 -16.65 -22.89
N ASN A 29 6.31 -17.71 -22.69
CA ASN A 29 5.34 -18.23 -23.68
C ASN A 29 4.15 -18.84 -22.96
N GLN A 30 3.07 -19.08 -23.68
CA GLN A 30 1.91 -19.77 -23.14
C GLN A 30 2.28 -21.16 -22.63
N GLY A 31 1.94 -21.44 -21.37
CA GLY A 31 2.29 -22.70 -20.69
C GLY A 31 3.73 -22.79 -20.19
N SER A 32 4.54 -21.74 -20.36
CA SER A 32 5.88 -21.68 -19.78
C SER A 32 5.81 -21.52 -18.25
N ASN A 33 6.70 -22.20 -17.56
CA ASN A 33 6.95 -22.03 -16.13
C ASN A 33 8.16 -21.13 -15.84
N GLN A 34 8.67 -20.43 -16.86
CA GLN A 34 9.79 -19.49 -16.75
C GLN A 34 9.30 -18.07 -16.89
N LEU A 35 9.70 -17.23 -15.93
CA LEU A 35 9.42 -15.79 -15.96
C LEU A 35 10.38 -15.09 -16.90
N ASP A 36 9.87 -14.11 -17.60
CA ASP A 36 10.69 -13.17 -18.35
C ASP A 36 11.37 -12.19 -17.39
N LEU A 37 12.68 -12.07 -17.53
CA LEU A 37 13.41 -10.96 -16.92
C LEU A 37 12.92 -9.68 -17.58
N ALA A 38 12.37 -8.78 -16.82
CA ALA A 38 11.85 -7.50 -17.31
C ALA A 38 13.00 -6.59 -17.82
N ASN A 39 13.82 -7.12 -18.73
CA ASN A 39 14.88 -6.39 -19.41
C ASN A 39 14.32 -5.24 -20.25
N ASN A 40 13.04 -5.35 -20.65
CA ASN A 40 12.29 -4.29 -21.30
C ASN A 40 11.16 -3.83 -20.38
N LEU A 41 11.47 -2.93 -19.45
CA LEU A 41 10.48 -2.36 -18.53
C LEU A 41 9.27 -1.74 -19.23
N GLN A 42 9.46 -1.14 -20.42
CA GLN A 42 8.36 -0.55 -21.17
C GLN A 42 7.37 -1.62 -21.67
N ALA A 43 7.86 -2.77 -22.14
CA ALA A 43 7.03 -3.90 -22.54
C ALA A 43 6.29 -4.48 -21.32
N PHE A 44 6.99 -4.65 -20.20
CA PHE A 44 6.38 -5.10 -18.94
C PHE A 44 5.29 -4.14 -18.45
N TYR A 45 5.53 -2.81 -18.43
CA TYR A 45 4.50 -1.85 -18.05
C TYR A 45 3.28 -1.91 -18.95
N ARG A 46 3.49 -2.07 -20.25
CA ARG A 46 2.38 -2.24 -21.20
C ARG A 46 1.58 -3.49 -20.86
N ALA A 47 2.23 -4.62 -20.66
CA ALA A 47 1.59 -5.89 -20.28
C ALA A 47 0.81 -5.76 -18.94
N PHE A 48 1.40 -5.11 -17.94
CA PHE A 48 0.76 -4.90 -16.64
C PHE A 48 -0.50 -4.04 -16.73
N PHE A 49 -0.47 -2.94 -17.49
CA PHE A 49 -1.60 -2.02 -17.57
C PHE A 49 -2.68 -2.49 -18.55
N SER A 50 -2.33 -3.28 -19.58
CA SER A 50 -3.30 -3.88 -20.49
C SER A 50 -3.93 -5.17 -19.94
N GLY A 51 -3.35 -5.74 -18.88
CA GLY A 51 -3.80 -7.03 -18.36
C GLY A 51 -3.43 -8.20 -19.27
N ASP A 52 -2.19 -8.24 -19.77
CA ASP A 52 -1.73 -9.30 -20.67
C ASP A 52 -1.91 -10.68 -20.04
N ALA A 53 -2.36 -11.66 -20.82
CA ALA A 53 -2.61 -13.04 -20.38
C ALA A 53 -1.36 -13.77 -19.86
N TYR A 54 -0.17 -13.29 -20.23
CA TYR A 54 1.10 -13.84 -19.77
C TYR A 54 1.57 -13.26 -18.42
N LEU A 55 0.92 -12.24 -17.90
CA LEU A 55 1.25 -11.63 -16.61
C LEU A 55 1.02 -12.63 -15.47
N ARG A 56 1.91 -12.62 -14.49
CA ARG A 56 1.78 -13.41 -13.25
C ARG A 56 2.08 -12.53 -12.05
N TYR A 57 1.33 -12.78 -10.98
CA TYR A 57 1.60 -12.22 -9.65
C TYR A 57 2.19 -13.31 -8.77
N ILE A 58 3.22 -12.99 -8.02
CA ILE A 58 4.02 -13.94 -7.24
C ILE A 58 4.16 -13.37 -5.85
N PHE A 59 3.55 -14.03 -4.88
CA PHE A 59 3.59 -13.58 -3.50
C PHE A 59 4.48 -14.50 -2.66
N PRO A 60 5.57 -13.98 -2.06
CA PRO A 60 6.40 -14.78 -1.18
C PRO A 60 5.59 -15.18 0.06
N THR A 61 5.62 -16.45 0.41
CA THR A 61 4.92 -16.97 1.57
C THR A 61 5.91 -17.25 2.68
N GLY A 62 5.76 -16.53 3.81
CA GLY A 62 6.53 -16.83 5.04
C GLY A 62 6.11 -18.14 5.70
N ASN A 63 4.93 -18.66 5.37
CA ASN A 63 4.37 -19.89 5.91
C ASN A 63 4.16 -20.90 4.77
N LYS A 64 4.77 -22.08 4.88
CA LYS A 64 4.69 -23.15 3.86
C LYS A 64 3.25 -23.59 3.54
N ASN A 65 2.28 -23.30 4.38
CA ASN A 65 0.90 -23.78 4.24
C ASN A 65 0.09 -23.04 3.14
N ASN A 66 0.52 -21.86 2.70
CA ASN A 66 -0.17 -21.09 1.65
C ASN A 66 0.61 -21.04 0.34
N ALA A 67 1.78 -21.67 0.27
CA ALA A 67 2.54 -21.76 -0.96
C ALA A 67 1.91 -22.80 -1.88
N ASN A 68 1.80 -22.49 -3.17
CA ASN A 68 1.41 -23.46 -4.20
C ASN A 68 2.57 -23.82 -5.14
N HIS A 69 3.63 -22.98 -5.16
CA HIS A 69 4.81 -23.14 -6.01
C HIS A 69 6.11 -22.83 -5.26
N LYS A 70 7.22 -23.23 -5.87
CA LYS A 70 8.57 -22.73 -5.57
C LYS A 70 9.13 -22.03 -6.80
N ILE A 71 9.71 -20.86 -6.62
CA ILE A 71 10.44 -20.13 -7.65
C ILE A 71 11.93 -20.21 -7.40
N CYS A 72 12.70 -20.47 -8.44
CA CYS A 72 14.16 -20.43 -8.39
C CYS A 72 14.65 -19.01 -8.62
N SER A 73 15.46 -18.46 -7.69
CA SER A 73 16.00 -17.10 -7.82
C SER A 73 17.12 -16.99 -8.87
N GLU A 74 17.69 -18.11 -9.30
CA GLU A 74 18.77 -18.14 -10.30
C GLU A 74 18.22 -18.14 -11.73
N CYS A 75 17.33 -19.06 -12.05
CA CYS A 75 16.81 -19.22 -13.41
C CYS A 75 15.38 -18.70 -13.61
N LEU A 76 14.73 -18.19 -12.56
CA LEU A 76 13.35 -17.69 -12.56
C LEU A 76 12.30 -18.67 -13.06
N THR A 77 12.55 -19.96 -12.97
CA THR A 77 11.51 -20.96 -13.20
C THR A 77 10.71 -21.18 -11.91
N PHE A 78 9.41 -21.37 -12.07
CA PHE A 78 8.55 -21.74 -10.96
C PHE A 78 7.98 -23.14 -11.19
N HIS A 79 7.87 -23.89 -10.12
CA HIS A 79 7.43 -25.29 -10.16
C HIS A 79 6.38 -25.51 -9.07
N PRO A 80 5.33 -26.32 -9.35
CA PRO A 80 4.44 -26.80 -8.31
C PRO A 80 5.21 -27.43 -7.15
N LEU A 81 4.73 -27.29 -5.92
CA LEU A 81 5.41 -27.84 -4.76
C LEU A 81 5.72 -29.32 -4.87
N ASN A 82 4.82 -30.10 -5.53
CA ASN A 82 4.94 -31.55 -5.67
C ASN A 82 6.05 -31.96 -6.66
N ASP A 83 6.46 -31.06 -7.54
CA ASP A 83 7.47 -31.34 -8.58
C ASP A 83 8.90 -31.05 -8.09
N VAL A 84 9.05 -30.44 -6.92
CA VAL A 84 10.36 -30.07 -6.36
C VAL A 84 10.77 -31.06 -5.30
N GLN A 85 11.74 -31.91 -5.65
CA GLN A 85 12.34 -32.88 -4.73
C GLN A 85 13.60 -32.29 -4.09
N GLN A 86 13.80 -32.59 -2.82
CA GLN A 86 15.02 -32.23 -2.04
C GLN A 86 15.41 -30.73 -2.08
N ASP A 87 14.45 -29.83 -2.29
CA ASP A 87 14.69 -28.37 -2.43
C ASP A 87 15.73 -28.02 -3.52
N ILE A 88 15.71 -28.76 -4.63
CA ILE A 88 16.57 -28.54 -5.78
C ILE A 88 15.70 -28.11 -6.97
N CYS A 89 16.12 -27.06 -7.68
CA CYS A 89 15.44 -26.59 -8.89
C CYS A 89 15.57 -27.67 -10.00
N PRO A 90 14.44 -28.15 -10.57
CA PRO A 90 14.50 -29.13 -11.65
C PRO A 90 15.19 -28.62 -12.93
N ASN A 91 15.21 -27.27 -13.14
CA ASN A 91 15.75 -26.68 -14.36
C ASN A 91 17.28 -26.41 -14.27
N CYS A 92 17.77 -25.79 -13.20
CA CYS A 92 19.18 -25.39 -13.10
C CYS A 92 19.93 -26.05 -11.93
N GLN A 93 19.26 -26.95 -11.20
CA GLN A 93 19.81 -27.67 -10.05
C GLN A 93 20.27 -26.79 -8.87
N SER A 94 19.92 -25.50 -8.88
CA SER A 94 20.17 -24.60 -7.76
C SER A 94 19.31 -24.95 -6.55
N ARG A 95 19.81 -24.63 -5.36
CA ARG A 95 19.07 -24.74 -4.08
C ARG A 95 18.43 -23.41 -3.65
N SER A 96 18.55 -22.38 -4.46
CA SER A 96 18.01 -21.04 -4.20
C SER A 96 16.53 -20.97 -4.53
N LEU A 97 15.70 -21.74 -3.83
CA LEU A 97 14.26 -21.82 -4.04
C LEU A 97 13.50 -21.02 -2.97
N ILE A 98 12.54 -20.25 -3.41
CA ILE A 98 11.66 -19.44 -2.56
C ILE A 98 10.23 -20.00 -2.67
N SER A 99 9.60 -20.29 -1.53
CA SER A 99 8.19 -20.69 -1.48
C SER A 99 7.30 -19.50 -1.79
N VAL A 100 6.41 -19.65 -2.77
CA VAL A 100 5.55 -18.59 -3.28
C VAL A 100 4.13 -19.09 -3.50
N ASP A 101 3.18 -18.17 -3.42
CA ASP A 101 1.84 -18.33 -3.94
C ASP A 101 1.75 -17.61 -5.29
N ILE A 102 1.35 -18.33 -6.34
CA ILE A 102 1.07 -17.80 -7.67
C ILE A 102 -0.40 -18.03 -7.94
N PRO A 103 -1.27 -17.08 -7.54
CA PRO A 103 -2.71 -17.22 -7.74
C PRO A 103 -3.07 -17.09 -9.21
N ASP A 104 -4.08 -17.82 -9.64
CA ASP A 104 -4.67 -17.63 -10.95
C ASP A 104 -5.56 -16.38 -10.93
N CYS A 105 -5.08 -15.29 -11.52
CA CYS A 105 -5.81 -14.05 -11.71
C CYS A 105 -6.31 -13.87 -13.16
N THR A 106 -6.37 -14.98 -13.94
CA THR A 106 -6.83 -14.94 -15.31
C THR A 106 -8.36 -14.82 -15.37
N SER A 107 -8.84 -13.93 -16.19
CA SER A 107 -10.27 -13.73 -16.52
C SER A 107 -10.45 -13.75 -18.03
N GLN A 108 -11.69 -13.78 -18.49
CA GLN A 108 -12.02 -13.65 -19.91
C GLN A 108 -12.82 -12.39 -20.16
N ASP A 109 -12.53 -11.69 -21.26
CA ASP A 109 -13.32 -10.56 -21.72
C ASP A 109 -14.63 -11.04 -22.39
N ASP A 110 -15.48 -10.09 -22.81
CA ASP A 110 -16.76 -10.35 -23.48
C ASP A 110 -16.60 -11.12 -24.82
N HIS A 111 -15.39 -11.21 -25.35
CA HIS A 111 -15.04 -11.93 -26.56
C HIS A 111 -14.31 -13.25 -26.28
N GLY A 112 -14.25 -13.67 -25.01
CA GLY A 112 -13.57 -14.91 -24.58
C GLY A 112 -12.04 -14.84 -24.61
N ARG A 113 -11.42 -13.66 -24.76
CA ARG A 113 -9.97 -13.50 -24.75
C ARG A 113 -9.47 -13.46 -23.31
N PRO A 114 -8.43 -14.26 -22.98
CA PRO A 114 -7.88 -14.25 -21.64
C PRO A 114 -7.15 -12.93 -21.34
N TYR A 115 -7.34 -12.43 -20.14
CA TYR A 115 -6.58 -11.32 -19.59
C TYR A 115 -6.35 -11.53 -18.09
N VAL A 116 -5.33 -10.89 -17.54
CA VAL A 116 -5.05 -10.91 -16.10
C VAL A 116 -5.53 -9.60 -15.48
N ASN A 117 -6.45 -9.70 -14.54
CA ASN A 117 -6.95 -8.52 -13.81
C ASN A 117 -5.97 -8.09 -12.71
N ARG A 118 -6.16 -6.87 -12.17
CA ARG A 118 -5.37 -6.33 -11.05
C ARG A 118 -6.12 -6.38 -9.72
N ASP A 119 -7.08 -7.29 -9.62
CA ASP A 119 -7.81 -7.52 -8.39
C ASP A 119 -6.92 -8.28 -7.39
N CYS A 120 -7.04 -7.95 -6.13
CA CYS A 120 -6.23 -8.63 -5.13
C CYS A 120 -6.77 -10.05 -4.88
N PRO A 121 -5.94 -11.10 -4.99
CA PRO A 121 -6.40 -12.46 -4.76
C PRO A 121 -6.74 -12.77 -3.30
N TYR A 122 -6.32 -11.91 -2.37
CA TYR A 122 -6.52 -12.15 -0.94
C TYR A 122 -7.69 -11.37 -0.35
N CYS A 123 -7.85 -10.10 -0.68
CA CYS A 123 -8.95 -9.28 -0.18
C CYS A 123 -10.03 -8.99 -1.21
N HIS A 124 -9.88 -9.51 -2.42
CA HIS A 124 -10.81 -9.38 -3.55
C HIS A 124 -11.15 -7.94 -3.97
N SER A 125 -10.37 -6.96 -3.48
CA SER A 125 -10.53 -5.55 -3.89
C SER A 125 -10.17 -5.39 -5.36
N LYS A 126 -11.10 -4.78 -6.11
CA LYS A 126 -10.96 -4.57 -7.55
C LYS A 126 -9.87 -3.54 -7.85
N GLN A 127 -9.08 -3.81 -8.89
CA GLN A 127 -8.02 -2.94 -9.41
C GLN A 127 -7.07 -2.41 -8.31
N SER A 128 -6.79 -3.23 -7.29
CA SER A 128 -6.07 -2.82 -6.10
C SER A 128 -4.58 -3.15 -6.13
N LEU A 129 -4.13 -4.00 -7.04
CA LEU A 129 -2.71 -4.31 -7.23
C LEU A 129 -2.02 -3.19 -8.01
N LEU A 130 -1.03 -2.57 -7.39
CA LEU A 130 -0.25 -1.47 -7.93
C LEU A 130 1.22 -1.84 -8.00
N LEU A 131 1.92 -1.38 -9.04
CA LEU A 131 3.37 -1.47 -9.12
C LEU A 131 4.02 -0.46 -8.17
N ILE A 132 4.89 -0.95 -7.30
CA ILE A 132 5.74 -0.09 -6.47
C ILE A 132 6.93 0.37 -7.31
N GLY A 133 7.22 1.67 -7.25
CA GLY A 133 8.32 2.28 -8.00
C GLY A 133 7.90 2.86 -9.36
N SER A 134 6.71 2.55 -9.87
CA SER A 134 6.17 3.20 -11.07
C SER A 134 5.62 4.61 -10.82
N SER A 135 5.42 4.98 -9.56
CA SER A 135 4.87 6.26 -9.15
C SER A 135 5.78 6.97 -8.15
N ALA A 136 6.47 8.00 -8.62
CA ALA A 136 7.28 8.88 -7.77
C ALA A 136 6.47 9.43 -6.58
N ALA A 137 5.19 9.72 -6.79
CA ALA A 137 4.29 10.21 -5.76
C ALA A 137 4.10 9.19 -4.61
N ASN A 138 4.02 7.89 -4.90
CA ASN A 138 3.92 6.85 -3.88
C ASN A 138 5.18 6.75 -3.02
N LEU A 139 6.35 6.74 -3.66
CA LEU A 139 7.64 6.70 -2.96
C LEU A 139 7.83 7.95 -2.10
N THR A 140 7.58 9.14 -2.68
CA THR A 140 7.68 10.41 -1.95
C THR A 140 6.75 10.44 -0.74
N SER A 141 5.50 10.02 -0.89
CA SER A 141 4.53 9.94 0.22
C SER A 141 5.01 9.01 1.34
N THR A 142 5.50 7.81 1.00
CA THR A 142 5.99 6.84 1.98
C THR A 142 7.26 7.35 2.69
N CYS A 143 8.20 7.90 1.94
CA CYS A 143 9.43 8.49 2.50
C CYS A 143 9.11 9.69 3.42
N SER A 144 8.19 10.57 3.00
CA SER A 144 7.75 11.72 3.80
C SER A 144 7.10 11.29 5.10
N ALA A 145 6.18 10.33 5.05
CA ALA A 145 5.53 9.79 6.24
C ALA A 145 6.53 9.16 7.21
N SER A 146 7.49 8.39 6.70
CA SER A 146 8.55 7.78 7.51
C SER A 146 9.49 8.82 8.12
N LEU A 147 9.86 9.86 7.35
CA LEU A 147 10.69 10.97 7.82
C LEU A 147 9.99 11.76 8.92
N PHE A 148 8.70 12.04 8.78
CA PHE A 148 7.92 12.79 9.76
C PHE A 148 7.61 11.98 11.01
N ALA A 149 7.48 10.66 10.89
CA ALA A 149 7.31 9.75 12.03
C ALA A 149 8.61 9.51 12.82
N SER A 150 9.76 9.84 12.25
CA SER A 150 11.06 9.63 12.89
C SER A 150 11.23 10.51 14.12
N SER A 151 11.64 9.90 15.24
CA SER A 151 11.98 10.61 16.48
C SER A 151 13.24 11.48 16.36
N TYR A 152 14.07 11.23 15.33
CA TYR A 152 15.28 12.01 15.06
C TYR A 152 15.00 13.29 14.27
N ASN A 153 13.84 13.39 13.63
CA ASN A 153 13.45 14.59 12.88
C ASN A 153 12.65 15.55 13.76
N LYS A 154 13.32 16.60 14.22
CA LYS A 154 12.69 17.65 15.03
C LYS A 154 12.08 18.78 14.20
N ASP A 155 12.52 18.98 12.95
CA ASP A 155 11.96 19.95 12.00
C ASP A 155 11.23 19.22 10.87
N LYS A 156 9.93 19.04 11.06
CA LYS A 156 9.06 18.27 10.16
C LYS A 156 8.66 19.08 8.93
N LYS A 157 9.65 19.51 8.16
CA LYS A 157 9.47 20.24 6.91
C LYS A 157 10.00 19.43 5.74
N LEU A 158 9.27 19.41 4.63
CA LEU A 158 9.66 18.80 3.38
C LEU A 158 9.36 19.77 2.25
N LEU A 159 10.36 20.03 1.42
CA LEU A 159 10.21 20.78 0.19
C LEU A 159 10.44 19.86 -0.99
N THR A 160 9.43 19.72 -1.83
CA THR A 160 9.51 18.94 -3.07
C THR A 160 9.35 19.85 -4.27
N PHE A 161 10.16 19.62 -5.29
CA PHE A 161 10.11 20.36 -6.54
C PHE A 161 9.51 19.52 -7.65
N SER A 162 8.70 20.13 -8.49
CA SER A 162 8.18 19.56 -9.71
C SER A 162 8.36 20.56 -10.86
N ASP A 163 8.55 20.06 -12.04
CA ASP A 163 8.72 20.84 -13.28
C ASP A 163 7.40 21.50 -13.76
N SER A 164 6.27 21.09 -13.21
CA SER A 164 4.95 21.59 -13.53
C SER A 164 4.16 21.93 -12.27
N VAL A 165 3.58 23.13 -12.23
CA VAL A 165 2.72 23.60 -11.12
C VAL A 165 1.49 22.69 -10.97
N GLN A 166 0.89 22.25 -12.07
CA GLN A 166 -0.25 21.37 -12.06
C GLN A 166 0.11 19.99 -11.49
N ASP A 167 1.25 19.42 -11.87
CA ASP A 167 1.74 18.16 -11.35
C ASP A 167 2.13 18.27 -9.87
N ALA A 168 2.72 19.39 -9.45
CA ALA A 168 3.01 19.68 -8.04
C ALA A 168 1.75 19.71 -7.19
N ALA A 169 0.70 20.41 -7.63
CA ALA A 169 -0.60 20.48 -6.93
C ALA A 169 -1.27 19.10 -6.82
N HIS A 170 -1.28 18.34 -7.92
CA HIS A 170 -1.84 16.98 -7.94
C HIS A 170 -1.08 16.03 -7.00
N ARG A 171 0.24 16.10 -6.96
CA ARG A 171 1.08 15.30 -6.07
C ARG A 171 0.90 15.71 -4.61
N ALA A 172 0.76 16.99 -4.31
CA ALA A 172 0.51 17.48 -2.95
C ALA A 172 -0.81 16.93 -2.39
N GLY A 173 -1.91 17.00 -3.17
CA GLY A 173 -3.19 16.43 -2.78
C GLY A 173 -3.13 14.90 -2.58
N PHE A 174 -2.43 14.20 -3.46
CA PHE A 174 -2.22 12.75 -3.33
C PHE A 174 -1.43 12.39 -2.07
N ILE A 175 -0.35 13.14 -1.76
CA ILE A 175 0.48 12.91 -0.56
C ILE A 175 -0.35 13.18 0.69
N ALA A 176 -1.11 14.27 0.74
CA ALA A 176 -1.98 14.61 1.87
C ALA A 176 -3.02 13.52 2.15
N ALA A 177 -3.76 13.09 1.14
CA ALA A 177 -4.77 12.05 1.29
C ALA A 177 -4.19 10.70 1.73
N ARG A 178 -3.02 10.33 1.22
CA ARG A 178 -2.35 9.08 1.58
C ARG A 178 -1.76 9.14 2.99
N THR A 179 -1.19 10.26 3.38
CA THR A 179 -0.65 10.48 4.74
C THR A 179 -1.77 10.40 5.77
N TYR A 180 -2.90 11.05 5.53
CA TYR A 180 -4.10 10.97 6.38
C TYR A 180 -4.54 9.51 6.59
N ARG A 181 -4.70 8.74 5.51
CA ARG A 181 -5.13 7.34 5.59
C ARG A 181 -4.12 6.46 6.35
N THR A 182 -2.84 6.68 6.15
CA THR A 182 -1.77 5.94 6.86
C THR A 182 -1.76 6.27 8.35
N LEU A 183 -1.91 7.54 8.71
CA LEU A 183 -2.02 7.98 10.12
C LEU A 183 -3.24 7.35 10.78
N PHE A 184 -4.37 7.35 10.10
CA PHE A 184 -5.62 6.81 10.60
C PHE A 184 -5.51 5.30 10.87
N ARG A 185 -5.00 4.53 9.92
CA ARG A 185 -4.76 3.09 10.09
C ARG A 185 -3.76 2.79 11.20
N THR A 186 -2.73 3.61 11.34
CA THR A 186 -1.76 3.49 12.44
C THR A 186 -2.43 3.75 13.79
N ALA A 187 -3.31 4.74 13.87
CA ALA A 187 -4.06 5.03 15.09
C ALA A 187 -5.00 3.87 15.48
N ILE A 188 -5.72 3.29 14.52
CA ILE A 188 -6.54 2.09 14.74
C ILE A 188 -5.68 0.92 15.26
N THR A 189 -4.55 0.66 14.60
CA THR A 189 -3.65 -0.44 14.99
C THR A 189 -3.14 -0.26 16.41
N LYS A 190 -2.71 0.94 16.79
CA LYS A 190 -2.25 1.25 18.15
C LYS A 190 -3.38 1.10 19.19
N CYS A 191 -4.59 1.54 18.86
CA CYS A 191 -5.75 1.40 19.73
C CYS A 191 -6.05 -0.08 20.00
N VAL A 192 -6.10 -0.92 18.95
CA VAL A 192 -6.32 -2.36 19.06
C VAL A 192 -5.18 -3.07 19.81
N GLN A 193 -3.93 -2.69 19.57
CA GLN A 193 -2.78 -3.25 20.31
C GLN A 193 -2.83 -2.93 21.80
N LYS A 194 -3.30 -1.73 22.16
CA LYS A 194 -3.37 -1.27 23.55
C LYS A 194 -4.54 -1.89 24.33
N HIS A 195 -5.69 -2.05 23.71
CA HIS A 195 -6.93 -2.41 24.39
C HIS A 195 -7.50 -3.79 24.00
N GLY A 196 -6.94 -4.44 22.98
CA GLY A 196 -7.42 -5.72 22.48
C GLY A 196 -8.55 -5.61 21.46
N THR A 197 -9.38 -6.64 21.35
CA THR A 197 -10.50 -6.70 20.39
C THR A 197 -11.72 -5.91 20.86
N PHE A 198 -12.35 -5.18 19.95
CA PHE A 198 -13.54 -4.37 20.18
C PHE A 198 -14.69 -4.76 19.25
N ALA A 199 -15.91 -4.48 19.69
CA ALA A 199 -17.01 -4.24 18.76
C ALA A 199 -16.78 -2.88 18.04
N LEU A 200 -17.26 -2.76 16.82
CA LEU A 200 -16.95 -1.60 15.95
C LEU A 200 -17.33 -0.25 16.56
N ASP A 201 -18.48 -0.17 17.21
CA ASP A 201 -18.98 0.99 17.94
C ASP A 201 -18.03 1.43 19.06
N LYS A 202 -17.58 0.45 19.87
CA LYS A 202 -16.63 0.71 20.96
C LYS A 202 -15.24 1.10 20.43
N LEU A 203 -14.83 0.54 19.31
CA LEU A 203 -13.57 0.95 18.67
C LEU A 203 -13.61 2.43 18.27
N GLN A 204 -14.72 2.91 17.72
CA GLN A 204 -14.88 4.31 17.33
C GLN A 204 -14.72 5.25 18.52
N GLU A 205 -15.40 4.96 19.63
CA GLU A 205 -15.31 5.76 20.85
C GLU A 205 -13.91 5.74 21.45
N GLN A 206 -13.33 4.55 21.59
CA GLN A 206 -12.00 4.38 22.18
C GLN A 206 -10.90 5.02 21.35
N LEU A 207 -11.00 4.92 20.02
CA LEU A 207 -10.04 5.55 19.11
C LEU A 207 -10.03 7.07 19.28
N ILE A 208 -11.20 7.70 19.37
CA ILE A 208 -11.31 9.15 19.60
C ILE A 208 -10.68 9.54 20.95
N LEU A 209 -10.95 8.76 22.00
CA LEU A 209 -10.35 9.00 23.32
C LEU A 209 -8.84 8.86 23.31
N ASP A 210 -8.33 7.78 22.70
CA ASP A 210 -6.89 7.54 22.62
C ASP A 210 -6.20 8.59 21.76
N CYS A 211 -6.77 8.97 20.62
CA CYS A 211 -6.22 10.03 19.79
C CYS A 211 -6.19 11.37 20.52
N ARG A 212 -7.25 11.76 21.22
CA ARG A 212 -7.28 12.98 21.99
C ARG A 212 -6.27 12.97 23.15
N SER A 213 -6.10 11.86 23.84
CA SER A 213 -5.18 11.74 24.97
C SER A 213 -3.69 11.83 24.56
N GLN A 214 -3.36 11.66 23.28
CA GLN A 214 -2.00 11.79 22.76
C GLN A 214 -1.58 13.25 22.53
N PHE A 215 -2.52 14.18 22.54
CA PHE A 215 -2.26 15.59 22.28
C PHE A 215 -2.62 16.44 23.51
N ASN A 216 -1.65 17.24 23.94
CA ASN A 216 -1.86 18.20 25.03
C ASN A 216 -2.78 19.36 24.61
N ASN A 217 -2.85 19.64 23.31
CA ASN A 217 -3.64 20.70 22.74
C ASN A 217 -4.68 20.14 21.75
N PRO A 218 -5.98 20.49 21.90
CA PRO A 218 -7.01 20.09 20.93
C PRO A 218 -6.73 20.55 19.49
N VAL A 219 -5.97 21.61 19.28
CA VAL A 219 -5.58 22.10 17.97
C VAL A 219 -4.69 21.07 17.24
N ASP A 220 -3.73 20.47 17.95
CA ASP A 220 -2.83 19.47 17.39
C ASP A 220 -3.61 18.19 17.00
N PHE A 221 -4.62 17.83 17.78
CA PHE A 221 -5.53 16.74 17.42
C PHE A 221 -6.27 17.04 16.13
N VAL A 222 -6.88 18.22 16.00
CA VAL A 222 -7.60 18.63 14.78
C VAL A 222 -6.64 18.68 13.60
N ALA A 223 -5.47 19.32 13.74
CA ALA A 223 -4.47 19.41 12.68
C ALA A 223 -4.00 18.04 12.17
N THR A 224 -3.98 17.04 13.05
CA THR A 224 -3.55 15.68 12.70
C THR A 224 -4.65 14.87 12.00
N PHE A 225 -5.90 15.06 12.42
CA PHE A 225 -7.02 14.22 11.98
C PHE A 225 -8.05 14.94 11.09
N ILE A 226 -7.79 16.19 10.71
CA ILE A 226 -8.65 16.86 9.71
C ILE A 226 -8.45 16.19 8.37
N SER A 227 -9.54 15.77 7.74
CA SER A 227 -9.48 15.22 6.38
C SER A 227 -9.43 16.37 5.37
N HIS A 228 -8.78 16.11 4.24
CA HIS A 228 -8.55 17.11 3.18
C HIS A 228 -9.84 17.79 2.69
N ASP A 229 -10.95 17.05 2.66
CA ASP A 229 -12.26 17.56 2.27
C ASP A 229 -12.92 18.46 3.34
N LEU A 230 -12.33 18.61 4.50
CA LEU A 230 -12.79 19.51 5.59
C LEU A 230 -11.91 20.75 5.77
N GLU A 231 -10.81 20.85 5.04
CA GLU A 231 -9.86 21.99 5.15
C GLU A 231 -10.43 23.33 4.71
N TRP A 232 -11.55 23.32 3.97
CA TRP A 232 -12.28 24.54 3.57
C TRP A 232 -13.14 25.17 4.68
N LEU A 233 -13.24 24.55 5.85
CA LEU A 233 -14.00 25.09 6.98
C LEU A 233 -13.34 26.36 7.49
N SER A 234 -14.13 27.44 7.59
CA SER A 234 -13.62 28.74 8.05
C SER A 234 -12.98 28.70 9.44
N GLU A 235 -13.48 27.86 10.35
CA GLU A 235 -12.86 27.66 11.66
C GLU A 235 -11.47 27.05 11.57
N TRP A 236 -11.19 26.21 10.58
CA TRP A 236 -9.86 25.66 10.34
C TRP A 236 -8.91 26.73 9.79
N GLU A 237 -9.35 27.51 8.84
CA GLU A 237 -8.62 28.65 8.30
C GLU A 237 -8.30 29.68 9.41
N ASP A 238 -9.27 29.98 10.26
CA ASP A 238 -9.09 30.85 11.43
C ASP A 238 -8.04 30.33 12.41
N LEU A 239 -7.96 29.01 12.62
CA LEU A 239 -6.96 28.39 13.49
C LEU A 239 -5.56 28.47 12.91
N GLN A 240 -5.42 28.30 11.61
CA GLN A 240 -4.12 28.38 10.92
C GLN A 240 -3.53 29.79 10.93
N ASN A 241 -4.37 30.81 10.90
CA ASN A 241 -3.95 32.21 10.82
C ASN A 241 -3.68 32.87 12.19
N LYS A 242 -3.90 32.20 13.32
CA LYS A 242 -3.67 32.71 14.66
C LYS A 242 -2.31 32.30 15.22
N GLU A 243 -1.58 33.22 15.81
CA GLU A 243 -0.30 32.95 16.52
C GLU A 243 -0.49 31.98 17.70
N ASN A 244 -1.60 32.08 18.41
CA ASN A 244 -1.97 31.22 19.54
C ASN A 244 -3.38 30.70 19.34
N PRO A 245 -3.55 29.65 18.56
CA PRO A 245 -4.86 29.11 18.26
C PRO A 245 -5.48 28.44 19.49
N VAL A 246 -6.70 28.84 19.82
CA VAL A 246 -7.51 28.24 20.89
C VAL A 246 -8.73 27.60 20.27
N LEU A 247 -8.85 26.31 20.43
CA LEU A 247 -10.02 25.55 19.98
C LEU A 247 -11.01 25.39 21.14
N LYS A 248 -12.28 25.71 20.90
CA LYS A 248 -13.35 25.44 21.88
C LYS A 248 -13.54 23.92 22.01
N GLU A 249 -13.48 23.40 23.26
CA GLU A 249 -13.60 21.94 23.53
C GLU A 249 -14.87 21.29 22.96
N ASN A 250 -15.94 22.05 22.79
CA ASN A 250 -17.20 21.59 22.21
C ASN A 250 -17.55 22.32 20.90
N GLY A 251 -16.54 22.91 20.24
CA GLY A 251 -16.72 23.65 18.99
C GLY A 251 -17.16 22.76 17.82
N PRO A 252 -17.81 23.35 16.80
CA PRO A 252 -18.31 22.60 15.65
C PRO A 252 -17.19 21.92 14.87
N LEU A 253 -16.01 22.54 14.71
CA LEU A 253 -14.88 21.94 14.01
C LEU A 253 -14.42 20.64 14.70
N LEU A 254 -14.23 20.65 16.02
CA LEU A 254 -13.82 19.47 16.78
C LEU A 254 -14.86 18.34 16.66
N LYS A 255 -16.14 18.67 16.76
CA LYS A 255 -17.23 17.70 16.56
C LYS A 255 -17.25 17.12 15.16
N THR A 256 -16.99 17.95 14.15
CA THR A 256 -16.95 17.50 12.75
C THR A 256 -15.80 16.56 12.50
N VAL A 257 -14.59 16.86 13.04
CA VAL A 257 -13.44 15.96 12.92
C VAL A 257 -13.69 14.63 13.66
N GLN A 258 -14.25 14.65 14.84
CA GLN A 258 -14.60 13.43 15.59
C GLN A 258 -15.64 12.58 14.84
N LYS A 259 -16.68 13.21 14.29
CA LYS A 259 -17.69 12.55 13.48
C LYS A 259 -17.07 11.93 12.21
N ARG A 260 -16.12 12.62 11.60
CA ARG A 260 -15.39 12.10 10.44
C ARG A 260 -14.55 10.88 10.81
N ILE A 261 -13.83 10.90 11.92
CA ILE A 261 -13.09 9.73 12.42
C ILE A 261 -14.03 8.53 12.59
N SER A 262 -15.19 8.72 13.21
CA SER A 262 -16.19 7.64 13.38
C SER A 262 -16.67 7.08 12.05
N TRP A 263 -16.90 7.95 11.07
CA TRP A 263 -17.31 7.53 9.72
C TRP A 263 -16.21 6.76 9.00
N GLU A 264 -14.95 7.20 9.08
CA GLU A 264 -13.79 6.54 8.47
C GLU A 264 -13.55 5.14 9.06
N VAL A 265 -13.74 4.97 10.38
CA VAL A 265 -13.68 3.63 11.00
C VAL A 265 -14.73 2.73 10.38
N GLY A 266 -15.97 3.19 10.25
CA GLY A 266 -17.04 2.42 9.59
C GLY A 266 -16.66 2.05 8.15
N ALA A 267 -16.10 2.99 7.39
CA ALA A 267 -15.70 2.76 5.99
C ALA A 267 -14.54 1.77 5.86
N GLU A 268 -13.54 1.78 6.75
CA GLU A 268 -12.40 0.84 6.71
C GLU A 268 -12.82 -0.62 6.98
N PHE A 269 -13.93 -0.85 7.68
CA PHE A 269 -14.43 -2.19 8.02
C PHE A 269 -15.68 -2.61 7.22
N SER A 270 -16.13 -1.80 6.27
CA SER A 270 -17.33 -2.10 5.44
C SER A 270 -17.00 -2.85 4.14
N TYR A 271 -15.78 -3.33 3.96
CA TYR A 271 -15.32 -4.04 2.75
C TYR A 271 -15.07 -5.51 3.02
#